data_12e442c9a1efd4803ee0f53abc50de32
#
_entry.id   12e442c9a1efd4803ee0f53abc50de32
#
_cell.length_a   1.000
_cell.length_b   1.000
_cell.length_c   1.000
_cell.angle_alpha   90.00
_cell.angle_beta   90.00
_cell.angle_gamma   90.00
#
_symmetry.space_group_name_H-M   'P 1'
#
loop_
_entity.id
_entity.type
_entity.pdbx_description
1 polymer ?
#
loop_
_entity_poly.entity_id
_entity_poly.type
_entity_poly.pdbx_seq_one_letter_code
_entity_poly.pdbx_strand_id
1 'polypeptide(L)'
;LYTLVPSHMREPYLVHLLHHPPCQKVEVRTDLSDVYRTHKPKLPREEAPAFPLSIIFVARCKSAELLSRMLTELGVPNVSLHSMLPQSTRLHNLHMFRARRVPILISTDVGSRGLDVPDVELVVNWDVPAAWEDYVHRVGRTARKGRPGWAVSFVTEHDVELVQTIEDKIHKTLTEWDMPESQVLERLSHVSAAKRVASMALHDEKFGEQRERNKRKAQASQPRSKKHHVQ
;
A
#
# COMPACT_ATOMS: atom_id res chain seq x y z
N LEU A 1 13.10 5.67 -1.96
CA LEU A 1 13.91 4.57 -1.39
C LEU A 1 13.47 3.23 -1.98
N TYR A 2 14.36 2.26 -1.95
CA TYR A 2 14.00 0.84 -2.10
C TYR A 2 14.67 0.02 -1.00
N THR A 3 14.15 -1.18 -0.76
CA THR A 3 14.79 -2.17 0.09
C THR A 3 14.73 -3.54 -0.59
N LEU A 4 15.83 -4.24 -0.58
CA LEU A 4 15.92 -5.60 -1.09
C LEU A 4 15.26 -6.54 -0.06
N VAL A 5 14.28 -7.30 -0.51
CA VAL A 5 13.51 -8.18 0.37
C VAL A 5 13.37 -9.55 -0.29
N PRO A 6 13.81 -10.63 0.37
CA PRO A 6 13.54 -11.96 -0.12
C PRO A 6 12.04 -12.18 -0.32
N SER A 7 11.64 -12.77 -1.44
CA SER A 7 10.21 -12.89 -1.81
C SER A 7 9.35 -13.57 -0.74
N HIS A 8 9.93 -14.50 0.04
CA HIS A 8 9.25 -15.22 1.12
C HIS A 8 9.24 -14.47 2.46
N MET A 9 9.98 -13.35 2.60
CA MET A 9 10.14 -12.57 3.83
C MET A 9 9.43 -11.20 3.78
N ARG A 10 8.68 -10.91 2.74
CA ARG A 10 8.09 -9.59 2.50
C ARG A 10 7.18 -9.12 3.65
N GLU A 11 6.39 -10.01 4.22
CA GLU A 11 5.43 -9.67 5.28
C GLU A 11 6.13 -9.23 6.59
N PRO A 12 7.15 -9.92 7.12
CA PRO A 12 7.92 -9.42 8.25
C PRO A 12 8.56 -8.05 8.01
N TYR A 13 9.11 -7.82 6.82
CA TYR A 13 9.68 -6.53 6.44
C TYR A 13 8.61 -5.42 6.43
N LEU A 14 7.39 -5.70 5.93
CA LEU A 14 6.29 -4.74 5.97
C LEU A 14 5.92 -4.37 7.40
N VAL A 15 5.76 -5.37 8.28
CA VAL A 15 5.40 -5.14 9.67
C VAL A 15 6.51 -4.35 10.39
N HIS A 16 7.78 -4.66 10.12
CA HIS A 16 8.90 -3.90 10.65
C HIS A 16 8.87 -2.46 10.17
N LEU A 17 8.72 -2.22 8.85
CA LEU A 17 8.62 -0.88 8.26
C LEU A 17 7.51 -0.02 8.87
N LEU A 18 6.33 -0.60 9.11
CA LEU A 18 5.20 0.11 9.68
C LEU A 18 5.45 0.54 11.13
N HIS A 19 6.20 -0.24 11.90
CA HIS A 19 6.58 0.09 13.28
C HIS A 19 7.79 1.02 13.35
N HIS A 20 8.70 0.94 12.37
CA HIS A 20 9.95 1.69 12.31
C HIS A 20 10.08 2.36 10.93
N PRO A 21 9.21 3.36 10.63
CA PRO A 21 9.29 4.06 9.35
C PRO A 21 10.60 4.84 9.25
N PRO A 22 11.08 5.13 8.02
CA PRO A 22 12.22 6.00 7.83
C PRO A 22 11.97 7.33 8.58
N CYS A 23 12.74 7.60 9.61
CA CYS A 23 12.68 8.88 10.31
C CYS A 23 13.63 9.85 9.62
N GLN A 24 13.17 11.05 9.28
CA GLN A 24 14.11 12.12 9.09
C GLN A 24 14.80 12.37 10.46
N LYS A 25 16.07 11.98 10.59
CA LYS A 25 16.97 12.77 11.41
C LYS A 25 17.06 14.10 10.67
N VAL A 26 16.13 15.03 10.98
CA VAL A 26 16.36 16.43 10.66
C VAL A 26 17.57 16.80 11.49
N GLU A 27 18.74 16.79 10.88
CA GLU A 27 19.82 17.64 11.33
C GLU A 27 19.26 19.06 11.17
N VAL A 28 18.69 19.56 12.25
CA VAL A 28 18.30 20.95 12.37
C VAL A 28 19.61 21.72 12.22
N ARG A 29 19.88 22.21 11.01
CA ARG A 29 20.80 23.30 10.84
C ARG A 29 20.27 24.41 11.74
N THR A 30 21.03 24.68 12.78
CA THR A 30 20.71 25.55 13.90
C THR A 30 20.45 27.03 13.55
N ASP A 31 20.36 27.39 12.26
CA ASP A 31 20.28 28.77 11.79
C ASP A 31 18.85 29.26 11.50
N LEU A 32 17.81 28.42 11.69
CA LEU A 32 16.43 28.80 11.44
C LEU A 32 15.49 28.50 12.62
N SER A 33 16.03 28.42 13.85
CA SER A 33 15.26 28.06 15.05
C SER A 33 14.21 29.08 15.48
N ASP A 34 14.26 30.32 14.98
CA ASP A 34 13.39 31.40 15.49
C ASP A 34 12.13 31.65 14.63
N VAL A 35 12.06 31.15 13.40
CA VAL A 35 10.94 31.47 12.49
C VAL A 35 9.76 30.46 12.61
N TYR A 36 10.00 29.24 13.13
CA TYR A 36 8.98 28.19 13.19
C TYR A 36 8.37 27.94 14.57
N ARG A 37 8.63 28.81 15.56
CA ARG A 37 8.15 28.61 16.93
C ARG A 37 6.70 29.01 17.20
N THR A 38 5.98 29.61 16.26
CA THR A 38 4.72 30.30 16.57
C THR A 38 3.42 29.64 16.07
N HIS A 39 3.44 28.53 15.38
CA HIS A 39 2.17 27.92 14.95
C HIS A 39 2.20 26.38 14.97
N LYS A 40 2.37 25.79 16.17
CA LYS A 40 1.85 24.43 16.41
C LYS A 40 0.42 24.60 16.88
N PRO A 41 -0.60 24.13 16.13
CA PRO A 41 -1.92 23.97 16.73
C PRO A 41 -1.76 22.96 17.87
N LYS A 42 -2.08 23.39 19.10
CA LYS A 42 -2.26 22.50 20.24
C LYS A 42 -3.51 21.67 19.98
N LEU A 43 -3.37 20.59 19.23
CA LEU A 43 -4.32 19.48 19.31
C LEU A 43 -4.13 18.82 20.68
N PRO A 44 -5.22 18.44 21.36
CA PRO A 44 -5.12 17.67 22.60
C PRO A 44 -4.24 16.45 22.32
N ARG A 45 -3.38 16.09 23.25
CA ARG A 45 -2.59 14.86 23.24
C ARG A 45 -3.51 13.65 23.48
N GLU A 46 -4.44 13.42 22.57
CA GLU A 46 -5.02 12.12 22.37
C GLU A 46 -4.10 11.40 21.40
N GLU A 47 -3.35 10.45 21.96
CA GLU A 47 -2.49 9.42 21.37
C GLU A 47 -2.18 9.62 19.87
N ALA A 48 -0.97 10.07 19.58
CA ALA A 48 -0.45 10.05 18.22
C ALA A 48 -0.72 8.63 17.65
N PRO A 49 -1.27 8.50 16.43
CA PRO A 49 -1.54 7.20 15.87
C PRO A 49 -0.25 6.38 15.92
N ALA A 50 -0.33 5.14 16.44
CA ALA A 50 0.82 4.25 16.59
C ALA A 50 1.54 3.94 15.27
N PHE A 51 0.93 4.33 14.14
CA PHE A 51 1.44 4.11 12.78
C PHE A 51 1.34 5.38 11.93
N PRO A 52 2.30 5.63 11.03
CA PRO A 52 2.23 6.73 10.09
C PRO A 52 1.05 6.57 9.13
N LEU A 53 0.46 7.68 8.69
CA LEU A 53 -0.57 7.64 7.66
C LEU A 53 0.05 7.10 6.36
N SER A 54 -0.35 5.89 5.96
CA SER A 54 0.35 5.11 4.94
C SER A 54 -0.58 4.57 3.86
N ILE A 55 -0.06 4.49 2.62
CA ILE A 55 -0.68 3.73 1.54
C ILE A 55 0.26 2.59 1.14
N ILE A 56 -0.28 1.37 1.10
CA ILE A 56 0.43 0.18 0.61
C ILE A 56 -0.17 -0.20 -0.74
N PHE A 57 0.62 -0.07 -1.80
CA PHE A 57 0.20 -0.44 -3.15
C PHE A 57 0.54 -1.89 -3.46
N VAL A 58 -0.46 -2.63 -3.91
CA VAL A 58 -0.36 -4.04 -4.30
C VAL A 58 -0.90 -4.25 -5.72
N ALA A 59 -0.37 -5.23 -6.43
CA ALA A 59 -0.80 -5.52 -7.80
C ALA A 59 -2.17 -6.22 -7.88
N ARG A 60 -2.52 -7.05 -6.88
CA ARG A 60 -3.70 -7.93 -6.94
C ARG A 60 -4.67 -7.70 -5.80
N CYS A 61 -5.98 -7.80 -6.10
CA CYS A 61 -7.03 -7.71 -5.08
C CYS A 61 -6.87 -8.76 -3.97
N LYS A 62 -6.44 -9.98 -4.32
CA LYS A 62 -6.20 -11.06 -3.35
C LYS A 62 -5.06 -10.70 -2.39
N SER A 63 -4.00 -10.09 -2.91
CA SER A 63 -2.89 -9.60 -2.07
C SER A 63 -3.33 -8.48 -1.14
N ALA A 64 -4.18 -7.55 -1.62
CA ALA A 64 -4.74 -6.49 -0.78
C ALA A 64 -5.52 -7.07 0.40
N GLU A 65 -6.40 -8.03 0.12
CA GLU A 65 -7.24 -8.63 1.14
C GLU A 65 -6.44 -9.50 2.12
N LEU A 66 -5.45 -10.26 1.61
CA LEU A 66 -4.56 -11.07 2.45
C LEU A 66 -3.78 -10.19 3.42
N LEU A 67 -3.15 -9.12 2.93
CA LEU A 67 -2.40 -8.19 3.78
C LEU A 67 -3.31 -7.48 4.78
N SER A 68 -4.51 -7.07 4.34
CA SER A 68 -5.48 -6.42 5.23
C SER A 68 -5.85 -7.32 6.41
N ARG A 69 -6.20 -8.56 6.15
CA ARG A 69 -6.54 -9.53 7.20
C ARG A 69 -5.35 -9.87 8.09
N MET A 70 -4.19 -10.10 7.49
CA MET A 70 -2.96 -10.37 8.25
C MET A 70 -2.63 -9.20 9.20
N LEU A 71 -2.70 -7.97 8.73
CA LEU A 71 -2.44 -6.79 9.57
C LEU A 71 -3.50 -6.64 10.66
N THR A 72 -4.77 -6.97 10.37
CA THR A 72 -5.85 -6.97 11.37
C THR A 72 -5.59 -8.01 12.46
N GLU A 73 -5.16 -9.22 12.11
CA GLU A 73 -4.77 -10.26 13.08
C GLU A 73 -3.58 -9.83 13.95
N LEU A 74 -2.70 -8.98 13.43
CA LEU A 74 -1.58 -8.39 14.18
C LEU A 74 -1.98 -7.15 14.99
N GLY A 75 -3.27 -6.78 15.03
CA GLY A 75 -3.76 -5.61 15.73
C GLY A 75 -3.39 -4.27 15.06
N VAL A 76 -3.01 -4.28 13.79
CA VAL A 76 -2.66 -3.09 13.03
C VAL A 76 -3.88 -2.56 12.28
N PRO A 77 -4.44 -1.38 12.66
CA PRO A 77 -5.64 -0.83 12.04
C PRO A 77 -5.40 -0.48 10.57
N ASN A 78 -6.20 -1.06 9.69
CA ASN A 78 -6.07 -0.88 8.26
C ASN A 78 -7.40 -1.06 7.53
N VAL A 79 -7.50 -0.59 6.29
CA VAL A 79 -8.61 -0.84 5.37
C VAL A 79 -8.09 -1.16 3.98
N SER A 80 -8.82 -2.00 3.24
CA SER A 80 -8.49 -2.34 1.85
C SER A 80 -9.32 -1.54 0.85
N LEU A 81 -8.74 -1.26 -0.34
CA LEU A 81 -9.39 -0.54 -1.43
C LEU A 81 -9.05 -1.19 -2.78
N HIS A 82 -9.94 -2.02 -3.29
CA HIS A 82 -9.76 -2.73 -4.56
C HIS A 82 -11.08 -2.99 -5.27
N SER A 83 -11.01 -3.33 -6.55
CA SER A 83 -12.18 -3.45 -7.43
C SER A 83 -13.13 -4.60 -7.08
N MET A 84 -12.74 -5.56 -6.24
CA MET A 84 -13.61 -6.65 -5.82
C MET A 84 -14.54 -6.28 -4.66
N LEU A 85 -14.26 -5.20 -3.94
CA LEU A 85 -15.15 -4.68 -2.91
C LEU A 85 -16.38 -4.00 -3.53
N PRO A 86 -17.56 -4.09 -2.86
CA PRO A 86 -18.73 -3.29 -3.20
C PRO A 86 -18.41 -1.80 -3.17
N GLN A 87 -19.07 -1.01 -4.02
CA GLN A 87 -18.82 0.44 -4.07
C GLN A 87 -19.08 1.15 -2.73
N SER A 88 -20.12 0.73 -2.00
CA SER A 88 -20.41 1.25 -0.65
C SER A 88 -19.26 1.01 0.33
N THR A 89 -18.70 -0.20 0.34
CA THR A 89 -17.54 -0.55 1.19
C THR A 89 -16.31 0.26 0.79
N ARG A 90 -16.05 0.44 -0.52
CA ARG A 90 -14.93 1.26 -1.01
C ARG A 90 -15.04 2.70 -0.53
N LEU A 91 -16.22 3.30 -0.62
CA LEU A 91 -16.46 4.67 -0.16
C LEU A 91 -16.33 4.78 1.36
N HIS A 92 -16.86 3.80 2.10
CA HIS A 92 -16.73 3.75 3.56
C HIS A 92 -15.26 3.65 3.99
N ASN A 93 -14.50 2.72 3.42
CA ASN A 93 -13.08 2.52 3.74
C ASN A 93 -12.26 3.78 3.43
N LEU A 94 -12.51 4.41 2.28
CA LEU A 94 -11.86 5.66 1.93
C LEU A 94 -12.22 6.80 2.90
N HIS A 95 -13.48 6.87 3.34
CA HIS A 95 -13.90 7.85 4.34
C HIS A 95 -13.19 7.64 5.68
N MET A 96 -13.09 6.39 6.16
CA MET A 96 -12.37 6.04 7.40
C MET A 96 -10.90 6.46 7.33
N PHE A 97 -10.25 6.22 6.19
CA PHE A 97 -8.87 6.62 5.96
C PHE A 97 -8.70 8.14 5.88
N ARG A 98 -9.57 8.86 5.13
CA ARG A 98 -9.56 10.33 5.05
C ARG A 98 -9.77 11.00 6.40
N ALA A 99 -10.67 10.46 7.20
CA ALA A 99 -10.94 10.95 8.56
C ALA A 99 -9.84 10.60 9.56
N ARG A 100 -8.73 9.96 9.11
CA ARG A 100 -7.60 9.49 9.93
C ARG A 100 -8.03 8.56 11.08
N ARG A 101 -9.18 7.91 10.96
CA ARG A 101 -9.64 6.89 11.91
C ARG A 101 -8.88 5.58 11.76
N VAL A 102 -8.36 5.34 10.55
CA VAL A 102 -7.53 4.19 10.22
C VAL A 102 -6.28 4.72 9.52
N PRO A 103 -5.07 4.39 10.02
CA PRO A 103 -3.82 4.95 9.50
C PRO A 103 -3.32 4.30 8.21
N ILE A 104 -3.77 3.09 7.89
CA ILE A 104 -3.21 2.31 6.77
C ILE A 104 -4.29 2.00 5.74
N LEU A 105 -4.01 2.36 4.48
CA LEU A 105 -4.81 2.00 3.31
C LEU A 105 -4.02 1.02 2.43
N ILE A 106 -4.58 -0.16 2.18
CA ILE A 106 -4.01 -1.14 1.24
C ILE A 106 -4.78 -1.08 -0.07
N SER A 107 -4.14 -0.70 -1.16
CA SER A 107 -4.85 -0.41 -2.41
C SER A 107 -4.21 -1.05 -3.63
N THR A 108 -5.05 -1.43 -4.59
CA THR A 108 -4.61 -1.64 -5.97
C THR A 108 -4.69 -0.33 -6.75
N ASP A 109 -3.89 -0.17 -7.82
CA ASP A 109 -3.93 1.03 -8.68
C ASP A 109 -5.34 1.29 -9.22
N VAL A 110 -6.01 0.25 -9.70
CA VAL A 110 -7.40 0.34 -10.18
C VAL A 110 -8.36 0.74 -9.04
N GLY A 111 -8.07 0.30 -7.82
CA GLY A 111 -8.89 0.63 -6.65
C GLY A 111 -8.85 2.11 -6.28
N SER A 112 -7.70 2.74 -6.44
CA SER A 112 -7.46 4.15 -6.08
C SER A 112 -7.66 5.13 -7.22
N ARG A 113 -7.63 4.70 -8.49
CA ARG A 113 -7.84 5.59 -9.65
C ARG A 113 -9.22 6.23 -9.61
N GLY A 114 -9.26 7.53 -9.88
CA GLY A 114 -10.51 8.32 -9.88
C GLY A 114 -11.08 8.61 -8.48
N LEU A 115 -10.40 8.16 -7.42
CA LEU A 115 -10.76 8.51 -6.06
C LEU A 115 -9.75 9.53 -5.51
N ASP A 116 -10.27 10.53 -4.81
CA ASP A 116 -9.43 11.52 -4.14
C ASP A 116 -8.83 10.91 -2.87
N VAL A 117 -7.67 10.28 -3.01
CA VAL A 117 -6.91 9.70 -1.89
C VAL A 117 -6.01 10.81 -1.31
N PRO A 118 -6.07 11.06 0.00
CA PRO A 118 -5.31 12.13 0.65
C PRO A 118 -3.80 11.90 0.55
N ASP A 119 -3.04 12.98 0.72
CA ASP A 119 -1.59 12.90 0.86
C ASP A 119 -1.21 12.19 2.18
N VAL A 120 -0.21 11.34 2.10
CA VAL A 120 0.24 10.47 3.20
C VAL A 120 1.68 10.71 3.58
N GLU A 121 2.07 10.18 4.73
CA GLU A 121 3.43 10.25 5.27
C GLU A 121 4.32 9.16 4.67
N LEU A 122 3.74 7.97 4.41
CA LEU A 122 4.46 6.83 3.87
C LEU A 122 3.71 6.20 2.71
N VAL A 123 4.40 6.00 1.59
CA VAL A 123 3.96 5.14 0.49
C VAL A 123 4.81 3.89 0.48
N VAL A 124 4.18 2.73 0.44
CA VAL A 124 4.85 1.45 0.28
C VAL A 124 4.42 0.82 -1.06
N ASN A 125 5.37 0.62 -1.96
CA ASN A 125 5.15 -0.24 -3.12
C ASN A 125 5.45 -1.68 -2.68
N TRP A 126 4.41 -2.39 -2.24
CA TRP A 126 4.50 -3.82 -1.96
C TRP A 126 4.86 -4.62 -3.21
N ASP A 127 4.23 -4.29 -4.32
CA ASP A 127 4.60 -4.77 -5.66
C ASP A 127 5.07 -3.56 -6.48
N VAL A 128 6.24 -3.68 -7.11
CA VAL A 128 6.77 -2.68 -8.04
C VAL A 128 5.81 -2.61 -9.24
N PRO A 129 5.33 -1.43 -9.65
CA PRO A 129 4.42 -1.31 -10.78
C PRO A 129 5.16 -1.56 -12.11
N ALA A 130 4.48 -2.22 -13.05
CA ALA A 130 5.05 -2.50 -14.37
C ALA A 130 5.28 -1.25 -15.23
N ALA A 131 4.50 -0.18 -15.00
CA ALA A 131 4.63 1.09 -15.72
C ALA A 131 5.27 2.14 -14.81
N TRP A 132 6.27 2.86 -15.34
CA TRP A 132 6.95 3.93 -14.61
C TRP A 132 6.00 5.09 -14.25
N GLU A 133 4.99 5.36 -15.07
CA GLU A 133 3.96 6.35 -14.80
C GLU A 133 3.17 6.02 -13.52
N ASP A 134 2.81 4.74 -13.33
CA ASP A 134 2.13 4.30 -12.13
C ASP A 134 3.05 4.45 -10.90
N TYR A 135 4.37 4.21 -11.05
CA TYR A 135 5.34 4.47 -9.99
C TYR A 135 5.32 5.94 -9.56
N VAL A 136 5.38 6.85 -10.51
CA VAL A 136 5.34 8.31 -10.24
C VAL A 136 4.02 8.71 -9.58
N HIS A 137 2.90 8.17 -10.06
CA HIS A 137 1.58 8.45 -9.49
C HIS A 137 1.45 7.94 -8.04
N ARG A 138 2.03 6.77 -7.72
CA ARG A 138 2.03 6.22 -6.36
C ARG A 138 2.92 7.04 -5.43
N VAL A 139 4.17 7.26 -5.81
CA VAL A 139 5.14 8.04 -5.03
C VAL A 139 4.65 9.47 -4.83
N GLY A 140 4.00 10.03 -5.86
CA GLY A 140 3.38 11.34 -5.76
C GLY A 140 2.21 11.44 -4.76
N ARG A 141 1.87 10.41 -3.98
CA ARG A 141 0.92 10.52 -2.85
C ARG A 141 1.59 10.99 -1.56
N THR A 142 2.89 11.09 -1.54
CA THR A 142 3.65 11.59 -0.39
C THR A 142 4.52 12.79 -0.77
N ALA A 143 5.14 13.43 0.22
CA ALA A 143 6.05 14.56 0.07
C ALA A 143 5.46 15.75 -0.72
N ARG A 144 4.18 16.08 -0.50
CA ARG A 144 3.49 17.18 -1.18
C ARG A 144 3.36 18.43 -0.31
N LYS A 145 3.27 19.58 -0.99
CA LYS A 145 3.02 20.88 -0.32
C LYS A 145 4.03 21.20 0.77
N GLY A 146 5.31 20.84 0.56
CA GLY A 146 6.39 21.10 1.54
C GLY A 146 6.36 20.21 2.78
N ARG A 147 5.50 19.19 2.82
CA ARG A 147 5.49 18.20 3.91
C ARG A 147 6.51 17.09 3.63
N PRO A 148 7.26 16.65 4.64
CA PRO A 148 8.12 15.49 4.50
C PRO A 148 7.31 14.21 4.28
N GLY A 149 7.87 13.26 3.54
CA GLY A 149 7.25 11.98 3.33
C GLY A 149 8.20 10.98 2.67
N TRP A 150 7.85 9.73 2.79
CA TRP A 150 8.67 8.62 2.35
C TRP A 150 7.94 7.73 1.35
N ALA A 151 8.68 7.28 0.37
CA ALA A 151 8.23 6.21 -0.53
C ALA A 151 9.28 5.10 -0.50
N VAL A 152 8.84 3.90 -0.13
CA VAL A 152 9.67 2.70 -0.03
C VAL A 152 9.13 1.63 -0.97
N SER A 153 9.99 1.09 -1.84
CA SER A 153 9.63 -0.01 -2.73
C SER A 153 10.29 -1.30 -2.25
N PHE A 154 9.50 -2.34 -2.08
CA PHE A 154 10.02 -3.67 -1.83
C PHE A 154 10.45 -4.28 -3.15
N VAL A 155 11.73 -4.57 -3.26
CA VAL A 155 12.35 -5.11 -4.46
C VAL A 155 12.78 -6.53 -4.18
N THR A 156 12.22 -7.47 -4.92
CA THR A 156 12.63 -8.87 -4.87
C THR A 156 13.66 -9.16 -5.95
N GLU A 157 14.21 -10.36 -5.91
CA GLU A 157 15.13 -10.87 -6.94
C GLU A 157 14.57 -10.82 -8.36
N HIS A 158 13.23 -10.77 -8.48
CA HIS A 158 12.53 -10.74 -9.77
C HIS A 158 12.21 -9.32 -10.27
N ASP A 159 12.39 -8.31 -9.43
CA ASP A 159 11.99 -6.94 -9.72
C ASP A 159 13.15 -6.04 -10.16
N VAL A 160 14.40 -6.53 -10.14
CA VAL A 160 15.61 -5.73 -10.34
C VAL A 160 15.59 -5.02 -11.70
N GLU A 161 15.33 -5.75 -12.78
CA GLU A 161 15.27 -5.17 -14.14
C GLU A 161 14.17 -4.12 -14.29
N LEU A 162 13.03 -4.35 -13.60
CA LEU A 162 11.91 -3.43 -13.61
C LEU A 162 12.25 -2.12 -12.88
N VAL A 163 12.95 -2.23 -11.74
CA VAL A 163 13.41 -1.06 -10.99
C VAL A 163 14.42 -0.24 -11.82
N GLN A 164 15.39 -0.88 -12.46
CA GLN A 164 16.33 -0.21 -13.35
C GLN A 164 15.61 0.52 -14.49
N THR A 165 14.61 -0.12 -15.10
CA THR A 165 13.80 0.51 -16.14
C THR A 165 13.05 1.75 -15.62
N ILE A 166 12.54 1.70 -14.40
CA ILE A 166 11.87 2.84 -13.76
C ILE A 166 12.90 3.96 -13.52
N GLU A 167 14.06 3.66 -12.95
CA GLU A 167 15.13 4.63 -12.67
C GLU A 167 15.57 5.37 -13.94
N ASP A 168 15.77 4.65 -15.04
CA ASP A 168 16.10 5.22 -16.34
C ASP A 168 15.03 6.19 -16.83
N LYS A 169 13.74 5.83 -16.69
CA LYS A 169 12.63 6.66 -17.14
C LYS A 169 12.38 7.91 -16.29
N ILE A 170 12.61 7.82 -14.99
CA ILE A 170 12.48 8.96 -14.09
C ILE A 170 13.77 9.79 -13.98
N HIS A 171 14.85 9.36 -14.62
CA HIS A 171 16.19 9.97 -14.57
C HIS A 171 16.70 10.17 -13.13
N LYS A 172 16.45 9.18 -12.27
CA LYS A 172 16.81 9.25 -10.86
C LYS A 172 17.07 7.86 -10.31
N THR A 173 18.24 7.67 -9.73
CA THR A 173 18.59 6.45 -9.00
C THR A 173 17.88 6.43 -7.63
N LEU A 174 17.29 5.31 -7.29
CA LEU A 174 16.68 5.09 -5.99
C LEU A 174 17.80 4.76 -4.98
N THR A 175 17.64 5.26 -3.77
CA THR A 175 18.57 4.97 -2.68
C THR A 175 18.13 3.72 -1.96
N GLU A 176 19.06 2.80 -1.75
CA GLU A 176 18.80 1.63 -0.91
C GLU A 176 18.61 2.05 0.55
N TRP A 177 17.61 1.45 1.17
CA TRP A 177 17.36 1.61 2.59
C TRP A 177 17.42 0.23 3.25
N ASP A 178 18.48 0.04 3.99
CA ASP A 178 18.74 -1.21 4.69
C ASP A 178 17.88 -1.30 5.96
N MET A 179 17.21 -2.44 6.11
CA MET A 179 16.47 -2.78 7.32
C MET A 179 17.22 -3.89 8.05
N PRO A 180 17.51 -3.71 9.36
CA PRO A 180 18.24 -4.71 10.14
C PRO A 180 17.49 -6.05 10.17
N GLU A 181 18.01 -7.06 9.48
CA GLU A 181 17.38 -8.37 9.34
C GLU A 181 17.08 -9.02 10.70
N SER A 182 18.00 -8.87 11.66
CA SER A 182 17.80 -9.40 13.03
C SER A 182 16.52 -8.88 13.67
N GLN A 183 16.20 -7.59 13.52
CA GLN A 183 14.98 -6.98 14.05
C GLN A 183 13.73 -7.40 13.29
N VAL A 184 13.85 -7.59 11.96
CA VAL A 184 12.77 -8.13 11.13
C VAL A 184 12.40 -9.54 11.56
N LEU A 185 13.40 -10.39 11.85
CA LEU A 185 13.23 -11.79 12.26
C LEU A 185 12.57 -11.96 13.64
N GLU A 186 12.70 -11.00 14.54
CA GLU A 186 12.04 -11.03 15.85
C GLU A 186 10.52 -11.25 15.76
N ARG A 187 9.91 -10.75 14.71
CA ARG A 187 8.44 -10.82 14.50
C ARG A 187 8.01 -11.94 13.55
N LEU A 188 8.95 -12.70 13.00
CA LEU A 188 8.70 -13.69 11.95
C LEU A 188 7.62 -14.71 12.33
N SER A 189 7.68 -15.27 13.54
CA SER A 189 6.73 -16.31 13.99
C SER A 189 5.30 -15.76 14.10
N HIS A 190 5.13 -14.56 14.67
CA HIS A 190 3.81 -13.91 14.79
C HIS A 190 3.23 -13.54 13.44
N VAL A 191 4.05 -12.95 12.55
CA VAL A 191 3.63 -12.57 11.21
C VAL A 191 3.26 -13.80 10.37
N SER A 192 4.04 -14.89 10.46
CA SER A 192 3.76 -16.14 9.77
C SER A 192 2.46 -16.80 10.26
N ALA A 193 2.19 -16.77 11.57
CA ALA A 193 0.94 -17.26 12.13
C ALA A 193 -0.26 -16.43 11.64
N ALA A 194 -0.18 -15.11 11.71
CA ALA A 194 -1.23 -14.20 11.23
C ALA A 194 -1.49 -14.36 9.72
N LYS A 195 -0.46 -14.49 8.90
CA LYS A 195 -0.57 -14.76 7.46
C LYS A 195 -1.29 -16.08 7.20
N ARG A 196 -1.00 -17.13 7.98
CA ARG A 196 -1.67 -18.42 7.86
C ARG A 196 -3.16 -18.31 8.15
N VAL A 197 -3.53 -17.66 9.27
CA VAL A 197 -4.94 -17.43 9.65
C VAL A 197 -5.66 -16.64 8.54
N ALA A 198 -5.09 -15.54 8.09
CA ALA A 198 -5.65 -14.74 7.01
C ALA A 198 -5.83 -15.53 5.70
N SER A 199 -4.86 -16.38 5.35
CA SER A 199 -4.91 -17.24 4.15
C SER A 199 -6.00 -18.29 4.24
N MET A 200 -6.18 -18.93 5.39
CA MET A 200 -7.27 -19.90 5.63
C MET A 200 -8.63 -19.23 5.51
N ALA A 201 -8.84 -18.08 6.16
CA ALA A 201 -10.09 -17.35 6.08
C ALA A 201 -10.44 -16.94 4.64
N LEU A 202 -9.47 -16.51 3.83
CA LEU A 202 -9.68 -16.20 2.41
C LEU A 202 -10.04 -17.43 1.57
N HIS A 203 -9.47 -18.57 1.91
CA HIS A 203 -9.78 -19.84 1.24
C HIS A 203 -11.20 -20.28 1.57
N ASP A 204 -11.60 -20.25 2.84
CA ASP A 204 -12.92 -20.70 3.29
C ASP A 204 -14.05 -19.81 2.74
N GLU A 205 -13.82 -18.51 2.60
CA GLU A 205 -14.77 -17.58 1.99
C GLU A 205 -14.79 -17.65 0.45
N LYS A 206 -13.97 -18.49 -0.17
CA LYS A 206 -13.86 -18.64 -1.63
C LYS A 206 -13.68 -17.28 -2.33
N PHE A 207 -12.76 -16.47 -1.80
CA PHE A 207 -12.52 -15.12 -2.27
C PHE A 207 -12.33 -15.05 -3.80
N GLY A 208 -13.22 -14.33 -4.46
CA GLY A 208 -13.20 -14.14 -5.92
C GLY A 208 -14.06 -15.09 -6.73
N GLU A 209 -14.44 -16.28 -6.27
CA GLU A 209 -15.25 -17.24 -7.03
C GLU A 209 -16.63 -16.68 -7.39
N GLN A 210 -17.25 -15.96 -6.49
CA GLN A 210 -18.59 -15.38 -6.72
C GLN A 210 -18.57 -14.32 -7.83
N ARG A 211 -17.48 -13.56 -7.96
CA ARG A 211 -17.31 -12.57 -9.02
C ARG A 211 -17.05 -13.23 -10.37
N GLU A 212 -16.22 -14.26 -10.41
CA GLU A 212 -16.00 -15.04 -11.64
C GLU A 212 -17.30 -15.70 -12.11
N ARG A 213 -18.07 -16.25 -11.18
CA ARG A 213 -19.38 -16.83 -11.50
C ARG A 213 -20.35 -15.78 -12.05
N ASN A 214 -20.37 -14.57 -11.47
CA ASN A 214 -21.20 -13.48 -11.94
C ASN A 214 -20.73 -12.95 -13.30
N LYS A 215 -19.41 -12.84 -13.52
CA LYS A 215 -18.84 -12.46 -14.82
C LYS A 215 -19.17 -13.48 -15.91
N ARG A 216 -19.07 -14.77 -15.62
CA ARG A 216 -19.45 -15.85 -16.55
C ARG A 216 -20.95 -15.80 -16.87
N LYS A 217 -21.81 -15.55 -15.87
CA LYS A 217 -23.26 -15.36 -16.08
C LYS A 217 -23.57 -14.14 -16.96
N ALA A 218 -22.92 -13.00 -16.71
CA ALA A 218 -23.08 -11.78 -17.50
C ALA A 218 -22.61 -11.97 -18.96
N GLN A 219 -21.52 -12.70 -19.18
CA GLN A 219 -21.05 -13.05 -20.53
C GLN A 219 -21.97 -14.03 -21.25
N ALA A 220 -22.55 -14.97 -20.52
CA ALA A 220 -23.50 -15.93 -21.09
C ALA A 220 -24.86 -15.30 -21.44
N SER A 221 -25.23 -14.21 -20.77
CA SER A 221 -26.48 -13.47 -21.04
C SER A 221 -26.37 -12.39 -22.14
N GLN A 222 -25.20 -12.14 -22.71
CA GLN A 222 -25.06 -11.26 -23.87
C GLN A 222 -25.59 -11.99 -25.13
N PRO A 223 -26.59 -11.43 -25.82
CA PRO A 223 -27.11 -12.06 -27.05
C PRO A 223 -25.98 -12.11 -28.08
N ARG A 224 -25.72 -13.30 -28.62
CA ARG A 224 -24.83 -13.48 -29.78
C ARG A 224 -25.31 -12.56 -30.89
N SER A 225 -24.55 -11.52 -31.23
CA SER A 225 -24.82 -10.68 -32.38
C SER A 225 -24.90 -11.60 -33.63
N LYS A 226 -26.10 -11.68 -34.24
CA LYS A 226 -26.29 -12.36 -35.52
C LYS A 226 -25.38 -11.69 -36.56
N LYS A 227 -24.34 -12.40 -36.99
CA LYS A 227 -23.64 -12.05 -38.20
C LYS A 227 -24.64 -12.10 -39.37
N HIS A 228 -25.12 -10.95 -39.83
CA HIS A 228 -25.79 -10.89 -41.12
C HIS A 228 -24.74 -11.24 -42.17
N HIS A 229 -24.92 -12.42 -42.80
CA HIS A 229 -24.38 -12.70 -44.09
C HIS A 229 -25.21 -11.89 -45.09
N VAL A 230 -24.57 -10.88 -45.69
CA VAL A 230 -25.06 -10.24 -46.93
C VAL A 230 -24.47 -11.09 -48.04
N GLN A 231 -25.35 -11.64 -48.85
CA GLN A 231 -25.04 -12.22 -50.15
C GLN A 231 -24.80 -11.09 -51.15
#